data_e212af3da65146fc90dae9f9d8cef517
#
_entry.id   e212af3da65146fc90dae9f9d8cef517
#
_cell.length_a   1.000
_cell.length_b   1.000
_cell.length_c   1.000
_cell.angle_alpha   90.00
_cell.angle_beta   90.00
_cell.angle_gamma   90.00
#
_symmetry.space_group_name_H-M   'P 1'
#
loop_
_entity.id
_entity.type
_entity.pdbx_description
1 polymer ?
#
loop_
_entity_poly.entity_id
_entity_poly.type
_entity_poly.pdbx_seq_one_letter_code
_entity_poly.pdbx_strand_id
1 'polypeptide(L)'
;MSMTMMRMLHQDSSAAENAKFDKGLARRVAGWAAPYKRQLVGFVLAIIVGALLALVPPLVFRTIIDTTLPSKDMGQLSLQAALVVAAAVTAMLASLLERNWSARIGEGLIYDLRVALFDHVQRMPMQFFTRSQTGALVSRMNNDVIGAQRAVTGTLGTVVSNVISLITVLFAMVYLDWRITIVAVLLLPAFLLPAKRVGRTLQRYTRQSMQLNAEMNAQMTERFGVAGALLVKLFGRHQDETDQFSGRAAGVRDIGVRTAVYTRVFMGAMGLVGAVGVAAVYWIGGRQVINGNLTTGDLVALAALVTRIYEPLTSLTNARVDVMSALVSFERVFEVLDAPNPIVDPPDGVALTAPDGRIEFDQVSFHYPMAGDGSVASLETGGRERDHPDGPAMVLHDINVTIEPGTTVALVGPSGAGKSTMASLIPRLYDVTGGAIRVDGHDVRELTLSSLRNAIGVVAQDPHLFHATVGENLRYARPGATDADMREACVAARVMDVIDALPNGFDTMVGERGYRLSGGEKQRLAIARMLLKNPAVVVLDEATSSLDSENEAAIQAALATALEGRTAVVIAHRLSTITGADAIVVIDEGRVVETGRHHELLARGGLYSELYRTLVAEPDAL
;
A
#
# COMPACT_ATOMS: atom_id res chain seq x y z
N MET A 1 9.80 13.54 9.18
CA MET A 1 9.96 12.16 8.66
C MET A 1 10.99 11.46 9.52
N SER A 2 10.55 10.43 10.23
CA SER A 2 11.30 9.72 11.29
C SER A 2 12.55 9.04 10.72
N MET A 3 13.61 8.91 11.55
CA MET A 3 14.78 8.03 11.33
C MET A 3 14.38 6.63 10.82
N THR A 4 13.18 6.20 11.13
CA THR A 4 12.54 4.95 10.70
C THR A 4 12.34 4.88 9.18
N MET A 5 11.90 5.97 8.54
CA MET A 5 11.72 6.01 7.07
C MET A 5 13.07 6.02 6.34
N MET A 6 14.09 6.62 6.93
CA MET A 6 15.48 6.54 6.45
C MET A 6 16.05 5.13 6.57
N ARG A 7 15.74 4.40 7.66
CA ARG A 7 16.08 2.98 7.82
C ARG A 7 15.34 2.08 6.80
N MET A 8 14.07 2.34 6.51
CA MET A 8 13.32 1.59 5.50
C MET A 8 13.92 1.73 4.10
N LEU A 9 14.29 2.95 3.67
CA LEU A 9 14.96 3.18 2.38
C LEU A 9 16.37 2.53 2.31
N HIS A 10 17.07 2.44 3.44
CA HIS A 10 18.35 1.71 3.54
C HIS A 10 18.16 0.18 3.49
N GLN A 11 17.12 -0.36 4.13
CA GLN A 11 16.79 -1.77 4.07
C GLN A 11 16.40 -2.21 2.65
N ASP A 12 15.72 -1.35 1.88
CA ASP A 12 15.24 -1.67 0.54
C ASP A 12 16.32 -2.03 -0.46
N SER A 13 17.41 -1.28 -0.47
CA SER A 13 18.51 -1.54 -1.43
C SER A 13 19.46 -2.65 -0.99
N SER A 14 19.62 -2.86 0.32
CA SER A 14 20.43 -3.95 0.87
C SER A 14 19.68 -5.29 0.87
N ALA A 15 18.36 -5.26 1.00
CA ALA A 15 17.51 -6.44 0.91
C ALA A 15 17.57 -7.06 -0.50
N ALA A 16 17.53 -6.24 -1.56
CA ALA A 16 17.62 -6.74 -2.93
C ALA A 16 19.01 -7.33 -3.27
N GLU A 17 20.08 -6.83 -2.66
CA GLU A 17 21.45 -7.38 -2.87
C GLU A 17 21.67 -8.71 -2.15
N ASN A 18 21.07 -8.89 -0.97
CA ASN A 18 21.20 -10.08 -0.14
C ASN A 18 20.04 -11.08 -0.30
N ALA A 19 19.00 -10.72 -1.06
CA ALA A 19 17.87 -11.60 -1.32
C ALA A 19 18.35 -12.89 -2.02
N LYS A 20 18.06 -14.02 -1.41
CA LYS A 20 18.22 -15.33 -2.03
C LYS A 20 16.96 -15.61 -2.84
N PHE A 21 17.16 -16.22 -4.01
CA PHE A 21 16.04 -16.65 -4.85
C PHE A 21 15.19 -17.68 -4.07
N ASP A 22 14.03 -17.24 -3.61
CA ASP A 22 13.07 -18.12 -2.96
C ASP A 22 12.17 -18.79 -4.00
N LYS A 23 12.26 -20.12 -4.09
CA LYS A 23 11.43 -20.92 -4.98
C LYS A 23 9.96 -20.92 -4.57
N GLY A 24 9.66 -20.76 -3.28
CA GLY A 24 8.30 -20.66 -2.75
C GLY A 24 7.61 -19.40 -3.25
N LEU A 25 8.28 -18.27 -3.12
CA LEU A 25 7.83 -16.98 -3.64
C LEU A 25 7.61 -17.01 -5.16
N ALA A 26 8.57 -17.57 -5.92
CA ALA A 26 8.44 -17.69 -7.37
C ALA A 26 7.23 -18.56 -7.80
N ARG A 27 6.96 -19.66 -7.09
CA ARG A 27 5.78 -20.50 -7.33
C ARG A 27 4.49 -19.74 -7.06
N ARG A 28 4.45 -18.95 -5.99
CA ARG A 28 3.30 -18.13 -5.63
C ARG A 28 3.02 -17.04 -6.67
N VAL A 29 4.06 -16.35 -7.13
CA VAL A 29 3.98 -15.39 -8.25
C VAL A 29 3.43 -16.05 -9.50
N ALA A 30 3.92 -17.26 -9.84
CA ALA A 30 3.39 -18.03 -10.97
C ALA A 30 1.90 -18.39 -10.79
N GLY A 31 1.46 -18.66 -9.55
CA GLY A 31 0.04 -18.86 -9.22
C GLY A 31 -0.84 -17.65 -9.56
N TRP A 32 -0.39 -16.45 -9.23
CA TRP A 32 -1.09 -15.20 -9.58
C TRP A 32 -1.08 -14.91 -11.09
N ALA A 33 -0.06 -15.39 -11.83
CA ALA A 33 -0.01 -15.30 -13.28
C ALA A 33 -0.84 -16.39 -14.01
N ALA A 34 -1.30 -17.43 -13.30
CA ALA A 34 -2.01 -18.57 -13.88
C ALA A 34 -3.31 -18.21 -14.65
N PRO A 35 -4.14 -17.22 -14.24
CA PRO A 35 -5.30 -16.80 -15.03
C PRO A 35 -4.92 -16.31 -16.43
N TYR A 36 -3.71 -15.80 -16.61
CA TYR A 36 -3.18 -15.20 -17.85
C TYR A 36 -2.40 -16.20 -18.72
N LYS A 37 -2.48 -17.53 -18.46
CA LYS A 37 -1.69 -18.56 -19.17
C LYS A 37 -1.81 -18.52 -20.70
N ARG A 38 -3.00 -18.19 -21.23
CA ARG A 38 -3.21 -18.08 -22.69
C ARG A 38 -2.42 -16.90 -23.27
N GLN A 39 -2.45 -15.76 -22.59
CA GLN A 39 -1.71 -14.57 -22.97
C GLN A 39 -0.20 -14.80 -22.82
N LEU A 40 0.24 -15.52 -21.76
CA LEU A 40 1.65 -15.89 -21.57
C LEU A 40 2.17 -16.77 -22.70
N VAL A 41 1.40 -17.78 -23.13
CA VAL A 41 1.77 -18.64 -24.27
C VAL A 41 1.86 -17.81 -25.54
N GLY A 42 0.85 -16.97 -25.84
CA GLY A 42 0.86 -16.07 -26.98
C GLY A 42 2.05 -15.12 -26.97
N PHE A 43 2.36 -14.54 -25.80
CA PHE A 43 3.51 -13.66 -25.58
C PHE A 43 4.84 -14.36 -25.93
N VAL A 44 5.08 -15.56 -25.39
CA VAL A 44 6.29 -16.33 -25.71
C VAL A 44 6.36 -16.73 -27.17
N LEU A 45 5.24 -17.13 -27.78
CA LEU A 45 5.18 -17.44 -29.20
C LEU A 45 5.53 -16.23 -30.07
N ALA A 46 5.02 -15.05 -29.73
CA ALA A 46 5.34 -13.80 -30.44
C ALA A 46 6.84 -13.47 -30.37
N ILE A 47 7.45 -13.67 -29.19
CA ILE A 47 8.91 -13.51 -29.01
C ILE A 47 9.67 -14.47 -29.91
N ILE A 48 9.31 -15.76 -29.96
CA ILE A 48 9.96 -16.76 -30.78
C ILE A 48 9.83 -16.39 -32.26
N VAL A 49 8.63 -16.04 -32.71
CA VAL A 49 8.38 -15.61 -34.09
C VAL A 49 9.22 -14.38 -34.45
N GLY A 50 9.24 -13.37 -33.57
CA GLY A 50 10.04 -12.16 -33.75
C GLY A 50 11.53 -12.46 -33.84
N ALA A 51 12.06 -13.35 -32.99
CA ALA A 51 13.47 -13.77 -33.00
C ALA A 51 13.85 -14.52 -34.30
N LEU A 52 12.97 -15.40 -34.77
CA LEU A 52 13.18 -16.11 -36.04
C LEU A 52 13.13 -15.17 -37.26
N LEU A 53 12.15 -14.27 -37.30
CA LEU A 53 12.04 -13.27 -38.36
C LEU A 53 13.22 -12.31 -38.41
N ALA A 54 13.84 -12.05 -37.26
CA ALA A 54 15.04 -11.23 -37.15
C ALA A 54 16.26 -11.87 -37.88
N LEU A 55 16.27 -13.18 -38.13
CA LEU A 55 17.31 -13.86 -38.91
C LEU A 55 17.12 -13.74 -40.43
N VAL A 56 15.89 -13.42 -40.88
CA VAL A 56 15.58 -13.40 -42.33
C VAL A 56 16.47 -12.42 -43.10
N PRO A 57 16.64 -11.14 -42.69
CA PRO A 57 17.46 -10.20 -43.44
C PRO A 57 18.92 -10.65 -43.61
N PRO A 58 19.67 -11.06 -42.56
CA PRO A 58 21.03 -11.55 -42.73
C PRO A 58 21.16 -12.76 -43.69
N LEU A 59 20.22 -13.72 -43.56
CA LEU A 59 20.24 -14.93 -44.40
C LEU A 59 19.84 -14.64 -45.83
N VAL A 60 18.90 -13.75 -46.08
CA VAL A 60 18.53 -13.33 -47.45
C VAL A 60 19.67 -12.53 -48.09
N PHE A 61 20.35 -11.64 -47.36
CA PHE A 61 21.50 -10.90 -47.87
C PHE A 61 22.65 -11.85 -48.27
N ARG A 62 22.88 -12.92 -47.50
CA ARG A 62 23.79 -14.00 -47.91
C ARG A 62 23.43 -14.52 -49.29
N THR A 63 22.18 -14.94 -49.49
CA THR A 63 21.72 -15.51 -50.75
C THR A 63 21.78 -14.51 -51.90
N ILE A 64 21.47 -13.24 -51.67
CA ILE A 64 21.61 -12.16 -52.65
C ILE A 64 23.05 -12.07 -53.13
N ILE A 65 24.02 -12.03 -52.21
CA ILE A 65 25.43 -11.83 -52.51
C ILE A 65 26.02 -13.05 -53.22
N ASP A 66 25.71 -14.27 -52.76
CA ASP A 66 26.35 -15.49 -53.22
C ASP A 66 25.74 -16.04 -54.50
N THR A 67 24.44 -15.83 -54.75
CA THR A 67 23.75 -16.46 -55.88
C THR A 67 23.08 -15.46 -56.82
N THR A 68 22.32 -14.53 -56.30
CA THR A 68 21.43 -13.66 -57.09
C THR A 68 22.20 -12.57 -57.85
N LEU A 69 23.20 -11.93 -57.23
CA LEU A 69 24.03 -10.93 -57.88
C LEU A 69 24.92 -11.53 -58.95
N PRO A 70 25.63 -12.70 -58.76
CA PRO A 70 26.38 -13.36 -59.80
C PRO A 70 25.53 -13.82 -60.96
N SER A 71 24.32 -14.33 -60.74
CA SER A 71 23.40 -14.78 -61.79
C SER A 71 22.69 -13.62 -62.53
N LYS A 72 22.80 -12.37 -62.04
CA LYS A 72 22.15 -11.18 -62.60
C LYS A 72 20.62 -11.32 -62.74
N ASP A 73 20.00 -12.13 -61.87
CA ASP A 73 18.54 -12.39 -61.87
C ASP A 73 17.78 -11.30 -61.12
N MET A 74 17.21 -10.34 -61.84
CA MET A 74 16.41 -9.25 -61.31
C MET A 74 15.09 -9.73 -60.69
N GLY A 75 14.54 -10.86 -61.15
CA GLY A 75 13.30 -11.42 -60.61
C GLY A 75 13.53 -11.99 -59.22
N GLN A 76 14.59 -12.79 -59.03
CA GLN A 76 15.00 -13.29 -57.72
C GLN A 76 15.35 -12.16 -56.75
N LEU A 77 16.06 -11.13 -57.23
CA LEU A 77 16.41 -9.97 -56.39
C LEU A 77 15.17 -9.26 -55.86
N SER A 78 14.20 -9.04 -56.75
CA SER A 78 12.94 -8.38 -56.36
C SER A 78 12.14 -9.22 -55.35
N LEU A 79 12.07 -10.54 -55.54
CA LEU A 79 11.41 -11.48 -54.63
C LEU A 79 12.08 -11.48 -53.24
N GLN A 80 13.41 -11.53 -53.21
CA GLN A 80 14.19 -11.50 -51.96
C GLN A 80 14.05 -10.18 -51.22
N ALA A 81 14.03 -9.04 -51.92
CA ALA A 81 13.74 -7.74 -51.34
C ALA A 81 12.33 -7.69 -50.76
N ALA A 82 11.34 -8.21 -51.50
CA ALA A 82 9.95 -8.30 -50.99
C ALA A 82 9.85 -9.21 -49.76
N LEU A 83 10.61 -10.33 -49.71
CA LEU A 83 10.67 -11.22 -48.54
C LEU A 83 11.24 -10.51 -47.31
N VAL A 84 12.29 -9.71 -47.46
CA VAL A 84 12.84 -8.91 -46.33
C VAL A 84 11.82 -7.91 -45.80
N VAL A 85 11.11 -7.22 -46.71
CA VAL A 85 10.03 -6.28 -46.31
C VAL A 85 8.89 -7.02 -45.62
N ALA A 86 8.45 -8.15 -46.18
CA ALA A 86 7.39 -8.97 -45.60
C ALA A 86 7.78 -9.47 -44.18
N ALA A 87 9.04 -9.94 -44.03
CA ALA A 87 9.57 -10.34 -42.72
C ALA A 87 9.60 -9.18 -41.73
N ALA A 88 9.99 -7.97 -42.15
CA ALA A 88 10.01 -6.79 -41.31
C ALA A 88 8.59 -6.38 -40.88
N VAL A 89 7.60 -6.40 -41.78
CA VAL A 89 6.19 -6.12 -41.46
C VAL A 89 5.64 -7.17 -40.50
N THR A 90 5.91 -8.44 -40.72
CA THR A 90 5.46 -9.53 -39.85
C THR A 90 6.12 -9.45 -38.46
N ALA A 91 7.41 -9.10 -38.40
CA ALA A 91 8.12 -8.86 -37.14
C ALA A 91 7.52 -7.68 -36.37
N MET A 92 7.15 -6.58 -37.04
CA MET A 92 6.46 -5.46 -36.45
C MET A 92 5.08 -5.88 -35.85
N LEU A 93 4.29 -6.65 -36.59
CA LEU A 93 3.03 -7.19 -36.12
C LEU A 93 3.19 -8.12 -34.91
N ALA A 94 4.20 -9.00 -34.94
CA ALA A 94 4.55 -9.87 -33.81
C ALA A 94 4.94 -9.05 -32.58
N SER A 95 5.72 -7.98 -32.74
CA SER A 95 6.09 -7.06 -31.66
C SER A 95 4.86 -6.32 -31.08
N LEU A 96 3.91 -5.90 -31.90
CA LEU A 96 2.66 -5.31 -31.45
C LEU A 96 1.81 -6.31 -30.64
N LEU A 97 1.72 -7.56 -31.08
CA LEU A 97 1.03 -8.63 -30.36
C LEU A 97 1.72 -8.93 -29.03
N GLU A 98 3.05 -9.05 -29.03
CA GLU A 98 3.87 -9.20 -27.84
C GLU A 98 3.56 -8.09 -26.82
N ARG A 99 3.59 -6.83 -27.27
CA ARG A 99 3.30 -5.67 -26.41
C ARG A 99 1.89 -5.69 -25.85
N ASN A 100 0.90 -6.04 -26.68
CA ASN A 100 -0.50 -6.13 -26.26
C ASN A 100 -0.71 -7.23 -25.19
N TRP A 101 -0.14 -8.42 -25.40
CA TRP A 101 -0.22 -9.49 -24.40
C TRP A 101 0.52 -9.13 -23.12
N SER A 102 1.73 -8.58 -23.22
CA SER A 102 2.51 -8.08 -22.08
C SER A 102 1.71 -7.06 -21.27
N ALA A 103 1.07 -6.09 -21.95
CA ALA A 103 0.26 -5.08 -21.28
C ALA A 103 -0.98 -5.69 -20.58
N ARG A 104 -1.69 -6.62 -21.26
CA ARG A 104 -2.86 -7.28 -20.65
C ARG A 104 -2.51 -8.11 -19.41
N ILE A 105 -1.38 -8.82 -19.44
CA ILE A 105 -0.88 -9.58 -18.29
C ILE A 105 -0.55 -8.62 -17.15
N GLY A 106 0.17 -7.53 -17.43
CA GLY A 106 0.61 -6.60 -16.41
C GLY A 106 -0.52 -5.80 -15.77
N GLU A 107 -1.37 -5.20 -16.58
CA GLU A 107 -2.49 -4.41 -16.07
C GLU A 107 -3.53 -5.31 -15.36
N GLY A 108 -3.74 -6.54 -15.86
CA GLY A 108 -4.58 -7.51 -15.19
C GLY A 108 -4.04 -7.91 -13.82
N LEU A 109 -2.73 -8.19 -13.72
CA LEU A 109 -2.09 -8.54 -12.45
C LEU A 109 -2.14 -7.37 -11.44
N ILE A 110 -1.94 -6.11 -11.90
CA ILE A 110 -2.13 -4.93 -11.04
C ILE A 110 -3.55 -4.88 -10.48
N TYR A 111 -4.53 -5.04 -11.36
CA TYR A 111 -5.92 -5.02 -10.97
C TYR A 111 -6.22 -6.08 -9.90
N ASP A 112 -5.84 -7.34 -10.15
CA ASP A 112 -6.09 -8.45 -9.23
C ASP A 112 -5.40 -8.23 -7.87
N LEU A 113 -4.13 -7.82 -7.87
CA LEU A 113 -3.39 -7.55 -6.64
C LEU A 113 -3.96 -6.36 -5.85
N ARG A 114 -4.35 -5.28 -6.53
CA ARG A 114 -4.94 -4.11 -5.86
C ARG A 114 -6.28 -4.43 -5.23
N VAL A 115 -7.13 -5.15 -5.96
CA VAL A 115 -8.45 -5.56 -5.44
C VAL A 115 -8.27 -6.48 -4.23
N ALA A 116 -7.38 -7.48 -4.32
CA ALA A 116 -7.13 -8.42 -3.23
C ALA A 116 -6.54 -7.71 -2.00
N LEU A 117 -5.55 -6.81 -2.19
CA LEU A 117 -4.97 -6.03 -1.10
C LEU A 117 -6.01 -5.12 -0.44
N PHE A 118 -6.82 -4.43 -1.24
CA PHE A 118 -7.84 -3.51 -0.72
C PHE A 118 -8.90 -4.26 0.09
N ASP A 119 -9.42 -5.38 -0.45
CA ASP A 119 -10.39 -6.23 0.27
C ASP A 119 -9.79 -6.79 1.56
N HIS A 120 -8.55 -7.30 1.52
CA HIS A 120 -7.88 -7.85 2.69
C HIS A 120 -7.66 -6.78 3.76
N VAL A 121 -7.11 -5.63 3.38
CA VAL A 121 -6.84 -4.52 4.32
C VAL A 121 -8.13 -3.99 4.94
N GLN A 122 -9.23 -3.90 4.18
CA GLN A 122 -10.53 -3.46 4.73
C GLN A 122 -11.09 -4.41 5.80
N ARG A 123 -10.73 -5.68 5.74
CA ARG A 123 -11.16 -6.68 6.72
C ARG A 123 -10.26 -6.75 7.95
N MET A 124 -9.10 -6.09 7.92
CA MET A 124 -8.14 -6.12 9.03
C MET A 124 -8.72 -5.46 10.28
N PRO A 125 -8.37 -5.95 11.49
CA PRO A 125 -8.85 -5.40 12.75
C PRO A 125 -8.24 -4.03 13.05
N MET A 126 -8.85 -3.29 14.00
CA MET A 126 -8.39 -1.95 14.40
C MET A 126 -6.92 -1.91 14.81
N GLN A 127 -6.41 -2.96 15.45
CA GLN A 127 -5.00 -3.08 15.84
C GLN A 127 -4.03 -2.94 14.66
N PHE A 128 -4.40 -3.43 13.47
CA PHE A 128 -3.59 -3.29 12.27
C PHE A 128 -3.41 -1.81 11.90
N PHE A 129 -4.50 -1.02 11.93
CA PHE A 129 -4.46 0.40 11.56
C PHE A 129 -3.80 1.29 12.61
N THR A 130 -3.95 0.98 13.90
CA THR A 130 -3.33 1.75 14.98
C THR A 130 -1.81 1.58 15.04
N ARG A 131 -1.29 0.44 14.56
CA ARG A 131 0.15 0.14 14.52
C ARG A 131 0.81 0.45 13.20
N SER A 132 0.08 0.39 12.09
CA SER A 132 0.61 0.60 10.74
C SER A 132 0.66 2.07 10.37
N GLN A 133 1.75 2.49 9.73
CA GLN A 133 1.80 3.81 9.11
C GLN A 133 0.92 3.84 7.86
N THR A 134 -0.11 4.67 7.84
CA THR A 134 -1.02 4.82 6.69
C THR A 134 -0.25 5.13 5.40
N GLY A 135 0.76 6.02 5.46
CA GLY A 135 1.57 6.36 4.29
C GLY A 135 2.39 5.19 3.74
N ALA A 136 2.90 4.31 4.62
CA ALA A 136 3.62 3.10 4.21
C ALA A 136 2.65 2.08 3.57
N LEU A 137 1.46 1.92 4.12
CA LEU A 137 0.42 1.05 3.58
C LEU A 137 -0.03 1.51 2.18
N VAL A 138 -0.32 2.81 2.01
CA VAL A 138 -0.68 3.39 0.70
C VAL A 138 0.48 3.23 -0.31
N SER A 139 1.73 3.42 0.14
CA SER A 139 2.91 3.18 -0.72
C SER A 139 2.99 1.72 -1.17
N ARG A 140 2.70 0.75 -0.29
CA ARG A 140 2.65 -0.68 -0.67
C ARG A 140 1.60 -0.97 -1.72
N MET A 141 0.39 -0.45 -1.52
CA MET A 141 -0.72 -0.64 -2.46
C MET A 141 -0.47 -0.01 -3.84
N ASN A 142 0.36 1.04 -3.91
CA ASN A 142 0.68 1.72 -5.16
C ASN A 142 2.04 1.28 -5.72
N ASN A 143 3.14 1.59 -5.02
CA ASN A 143 4.49 1.46 -5.56
C ASN A 143 4.96 0.00 -5.65
N ASP A 144 4.68 -0.83 -4.62
CA ASP A 144 5.13 -2.21 -4.62
C ASP A 144 4.30 -3.06 -5.59
N VAL A 145 2.99 -2.78 -5.76
CA VAL A 145 2.17 -3.43 -6.80
C VAL A 145 2.66 -3.07 -8.20
N ILE A 146 3.02 -1.79 -8.45
CA ILE A 146 3.65 -1.38 -9.72
C ILE A 146 5.03 -2.02 -9.88
N GLY A 147 5.81 -2.15 -8.81
CA GLY A 147 7.08 -2.88 -8.79
C GLY A 147 6.90 -4.35 -9.19
N ALA A 148 5.92 -5.02 -8.61
CA ALA A 148 5.54 -6.39 -8.94
C ALA A 148 5.11 -6.55 -10.41
N GLN A 149 4.33 -5.61 -10.95
CA GLN A 149 3.97 -5.60 -12.38
C GLN A 149 5.19 -5.52 -13.29
N ARG A 150 6.09 -4.55 -13.03
CA ARG A 150 7.33 -4.40 -13.83
C ARG A 150 8.15 -5.67 -13.87
N ALA A 151 8.08 -6.46 -12.81
CA ALA A 151 8.70 -7.77 -12.74
C ALA A 151 8.19 -8.71 -13.82
N VAL A 152 6.90 -8.84 -13.93
CA VAL A 152 6.25 -9.81 -14.82
C VAL A 152 6.31 -9.34 -16.27
N THR A 153 5.96 -8.08 -16.53
CA THR A 153 5.85 -7.57 -17.91
C THR A 153 7.15 -7.01 -18.47
N GLY A 154 7.96 -6.35 -17.63
CA GLY A 154 9.24 -5.79 -18.04
C GLY A 154 10.36 -6.82 -17.94
N THR A 155 10.72 -7.18 -16.70
CA THR A 155 11.95 -7.95 -16.43
C THR A 155 11.89 -9.37 -16.99
N LEU A 156 10.82 -10.13 -16.68
CA LEU A 156 10.69 -11.50 -17.19
C LEU A 156 10.57 -11.52 -18.72
N GLY A 157 9.77 -10.60 -19.29
CA GLY A 157 9.64 -10.47 -20.73
C GLY A 157 10.98 -10.18 -21.42
N THR A 158 11.72 -9.20 -20.90
CA THR A 158 13.04 -8.82 -21.41
C THR A 158 14.04 -9.98 -21.28
N VAL A 159 14.05 -10.68 -20.14
CA VAL A 159 14.96 -11.83 -19.96
C VAL A 159 14.62 -12.95 -20.93
N VAL A 160 13.35 -13.33 -21.06
CA VAL A 160 12.91 -14.38 -21.97
C VAL A 160 13.21 -14.01 -23.43
N SER A 161 12.89 -12.78 -23.85
CA SER A 161 13.17 -12.30 -25.21
C SER A 161 14.66 -12.30 -25.52
N ASN A 162 15.49 -11.79 -24.60
CA ASN A 162 16.94 -11.75 -24.81
C ASN A 162 17.59 -13.14 -24.82
N VAL A 163 17.12 -14.07 -24.00
CA VAL A 163 17.60 -15.46 -23.99
C VAL A 163 17.22 -16.16 -25.30
N ILE A 164 15.97 -16.04 -25.75
CA ILE A 164 15.51 -16.63 -27.02
C ILE A 164 16.28 -16.01 -28.19
N SER A 165 16.41 -14.68 -28.23
CA SER A 165 17.17 -13.99 -29.28
C SER A 165 18.63 -14.44 -29.32
N LEU A 166 19.30 -14.53 -28.17
CA LEU A 166 20.68 -14.97 -28.07
C LEU A 166 20.86 -16.42 -28.58
N ILE A 167 20.00 -17.34 -28.15
CA ILE A 167 20.02 -18.74 -28.58
C ILE A 167 19.81 -18.82 -30.09
N THR A 168 18.83 -18.09 -30.62
CA THR A 168 18.48 -18.11 -32.05
C THR A 168 19.60 -17.55 -32.90
N VAL A 169 20.24 -16.44 -32.49
CA VAL A 169 21.38 -15.84 -33.20
C VAL A 169 22.60 -16.74 -33.12
N LEU A 170 22.94 -17.30 -31.95
CA LEU A 170 24.07 -18.22 -31.81
C LEU A 170 23.88 -19.48 -32.64
N PHE A 171 22.68 -20.05 -32.69
CA PHE A 171 22.37 -21.20 -33.52
C PHE A 171 22.59 -20.90 -35.02
N ALA A 172 22.09 -19.75 -35.48
CA ALA A 172 22.30 -19.32 -36.86
C ALA A 172 23.79 -19.11 -37.20
N MET A 173 24.55 -18.53 -36.27
CA MET A 173 26.00 -18.33 -36.47
C MET A 173 26.77 -19.64 -36.49
N VAL A 174 26.48 -20.60 -35.62
CA VAL A 174 27.09 -21.93 -35.60
C VAL A 174 26.80 -22.69 -36.92
N TYR A 175 25.56 -22.55 -37.41
CA TYR A 175 25.15 -23.15 -38.68
C TYR A 175 25.92 -22.59 -39.89
N LEU A 176 26.23 -21.27 -39.86
CA LEU A 176 27.00 -20.62 -40.93
C LEU A 176 28.49 -20.97 -40.85
N ASP A 177 29.13 -20.70 -39.72
CA ASP A 177 30.53 -21.08 -39.44
C ASP A 177 30.79 -21.13 -37.92
N TRP A 178 31.07 -22.31 -37.39
CA TRP A 178 31.34 -22.53 -35.98
C TRP A 178 32.65 -21.88 -35.50
N ARG A 179 33.67 -21.71 -36.39
CA ARG A 179 34.98 -21.15 -36.05
C ARG A 179 34.87 -19.66 -35.77
N ILE A 180 34.16 -18.93 -36.62
CA ILE A 180 33.90 -17.50 -36.43
C ILE A 180 32.98 -17.28 -35.20
N THR A 181 32.04 -18.19 -34.98
CA THR A 181 31.19 -18.15 -33.78
C THR A 181 32.00 -18.27 -32.49
N ILE A 182 33.00 -19.17 -32.44
CA ILE A 182 33.91 -19.26 -31.29
C ILE A 182 34.65 -17.93 -31.05
N VAL A 183 35.15 -17.28 -32.12
CA VAL A 183 35.81 -15.97 -31.98
C VAL A 183 34.87 -14.92 -31.40
N ALA A 184 33.62 -14.86 -31.86
CA ALA A 184 32.61 -13.96 -31.33
C ALA A 184 32.32 -14.26 -29.86
N VAL A 185 32.22 -15.54 -29.48
CA VAL A 185 31.99 -15.96 -28.07
C VAL A 185 33.19 -15.63 -27.18
N LEU A 186 34.42 -15.77 -27.67
CA LEU A 186 35.65 -15.42 -26.95
C LEU A 186 35.75 -13.90 -26.63
N LEU A 187 35.04 -13.04 -27.37
CA LEU A 187 34.95 -11.62 -27.09
C LEU A 187 33.93 -11.30 -25.96
N LEU A 188 33.04 -12.23 -25.59
CA LEU A 188 32.03 -12.01 -24.56
C LEU A 188 32.59 -11.63 -23.18
N PRO A 189 33.68 -12.24 -22.68
CA PRO A 189 34.27 -11.82 -21.41
C PRO A 189 34.75 -10.37 -21.42
N ALA A 190 35.32 -9.90 -22.56
CA ALA A 190 35.72 -8.50 -22.70
C ALA A 190 34.53 -7.53 -22.62
N PHE A 191 33.33 -8.01 -22.88
CA PHE A 191 32.07 -7.28 -22.73
C PHE A 191 31.51 -7.38 -21.33
N LEU A 192 31.42 -8.58 -20.77
CA LEU A 192 30.75 -8.87 -19.50
C LEU A 192 31.51 -8.36 -18.26
N LEU A 193 32.86 -8.43 -18.27
CA LEU A 193 33.66 -8.03 -17.12
C LEU A 193 33.58 -6.52 -16.82
N PRO A 194 33.75 -5.60 -17.82
CA PRO A 194 33.54 -4.18 -17.60
C PRO A 194 32.09 -3.84 -17.26
N ALA A 195 31.10 -4.46 -17.91
CA ALA A 195 29.68 -4.23 -17.65
C ALA A 195 29.32 -4.50 -16.20
N LYS A 196 29.79 -5.61 -15.62
CA LYS A 196 29.56 -5.96 -14.21
C LYS A 196 30.18 -4.93 -13.24
N ARG A 197 31.38 -4.42 -13.56
CA ARG A 197 32.06 -3.42 -12.71
C ARG A 197 31.39 -2.06 -12.78
N VAL A 198 31.00 -1.63 -13.97
CA VAL A 198 30.26 -0.38 -14.20
C VAL A 198 28.87 -0.43 -13.57
N GLY A 199 28.15 -1.53 -13.74
CA GLY A 199 26.83 -1.71 -13.11
C GLY A 199 26.86 -1.49 -11.60
N ARG A 200 27.86 -2.05 -10.89
CA ARG A 200 28.04 -1.84 -9.44
C ARG A 200 28.31 -0.37 -9.09
N THR A 201 29.08 0.33 -9.91
CA THR A 201 29.39 1.75 -9.66
C THR A 201 28.17 2.63 -9.89
N LEU A 202 27.42 2.38 -10.95
CA LEU A 202 26.17 3.09 -11.26
C LEU A 202 25.12 2.85 -10.15
N GLN A 203 24.99 1.60 -9.69
CA GLN A 203 24.10 1.27 -8.58
C GLN A 203 24.45 2.04 -7.30
N ARG A 204 25.74 2.17 -6.99
CA ARG A 204 26.18 2.99 -5.85
C ARG A 204 25.79 4.46 -6.01
N TYR A 205 25.99 5.04 -7.20
CA TYR A 205 25.61 6.42 -7.48
C TYR A 205 24.09 6.63 -7.41
N THR A 206 23.30 5.70 -7.94
CA THR A 206 21.84 5.72 -7.83
C THR A 206 21.40 5.70 -6.38
N ARG A 207 22.01 4.84 -5.54
CA ARG A 207 21.72 4.77 -4.10
C ARG A 207 22.01 6.08 -3.39
N GLN A 208 23.17 6.69 -3.65
CA GLN A 208 23.53 7.98 -3.06
C GLN A 208 22.57 9.11 -3.51
N SER A 209 22.19 9.13 -4.78
CA SER A 209 21.21 10.08 -5.30
C SER A 209 19.83 9.90 -4.63
N MET A 210 19.37 8.64 -4.48
CA MET A 210 18.10 8.36 -3.78
C MET A 210 18.13 8.82 -2.33
N GLN A 211 19.25 8.63 -1.63
CA GLN A 211 19.40 9.08 -0.24
C GLN A 211 19.29 10.59 -0.13
N LEU A 212 20.04 11.35 -0.94
CA LEU A 212 19.98 12.82 -0.94
C LEU A 212 18.59 13.33 -1.32
N ASN A 213 17.93 12.71 -2.29
CA ASN A 213 16.55 13.05 -2.65
C ASN A 213 15.58 12.79 -1.50
N ALA A 214 15.76 11.68 -0.75
CA ALA A 214 14.94 11.40 0.44
C ALA A 214 15.13 12.43 1.53
N GLU A 215 16.38 12.89 1.77
CA GLU A 215 16.70 13.96 2.72
C GLU A 215 16.07 15.30 2.30
N MET A 216 16.13 15.64 1.00
CA MET A 216 15.47 16.83 0.45
C MET A 216 13.95 16.77 0.60
N ASN A 217 13.35 15.63 0.27
CA ASN A 217 11.91 15.42 0.42
C ASN A 217 11.46 15.52 1.88
N ALA A 218 12.25 14.98 2.82
CA ALA A 218 11.98 15.09 4.26
C ALA A 218 12.00 16.55 4.71
N GLN A 219 13.03 17.32 4.30
CA GLN A 219 13.12 18.75 4.59
C GLN A 219 11.93 19.51 4.02
N MET A 220 11.58 19.29 2.74
CA MET A 220 10.41 19.93 2.11
C MET A 220 9.11 19.62 2.85
N THR A 221 8.86 18.35 3.17
CA THR A 221 7.64 17.94 3.88
C THR A 221 7.52 18.60 5.24
N GLU A 222 8.65 18.68 5.97
CA GLU A 222 8.69 19.31 7.30
C GLU A 222 8.51 20.83 7.22
N ARG A 223 9.21 21.50 6.28
CA ARG A 223 9.22 22.97 6.18
C ARG A 223 8.00 23.55 5.46
N PHE A 224 7.38 22.80 4.55
CA PHE A 224 6.20 23.27 3.80
C PHE A 224 4.87 22.93 4.52
N GLY A 225 4.92 22.10 5.58
CA GLY A 225 3.78 21.96 6.48
C GLY A 225 3.47 23.27 7.20
N VAL A 226 2.20 23.51 7.58
CA VAL A 226 1.76 24.78 8.20
C VAL A 226 2.62 25.16 9.41
N ALA A 227 2.89 24.21 10.31
CA ALA A 227 3.72 24.43 11.50
C ALA A 227 5.17 24.76 11.15
N GLY A 228 5.77 24.02 10.20
CA GLY A 228 7.14 24.27 9.75
C GLY A 228 7.29 25.63 9.05
N ALA A 229 6.36 25.97 8.16
CA ALA A 229 6.33 27.27 7.48
C ALA A 229 6.17 28.42 8.47
N LEU A 230 5.33 28.25 9.50
CA LEU A 230 5.15 29.23 10.57
C LEU A 230 6.47 29.47 11.33
N LEU A 231 7.17 28.41 11.72
CA LEU A 231 8.46 28.52 12.42
C LEU A 231 9.51 29.22 11.57
N VAL A 232 9.66 28.84 10.28
CA VAL A 232 10.61 29.49 9.37
C VAL A 232 10.30 30.99 9.23
N LYS A 233 9.01 31.37 9.16
CA LYS A 233 8.61 32.79 9.06
C LYS A 233 8.83 33.56 10.37
N LEU A 234 8.49 32.94 11.51
CA LEU A 234 8.63 33.61 12.82
C LEU A 234 10.09 33.83 13.21
N PHE A 235 10.97 32.88 12.90
CA PHE A 235 12.39 32.97 13.27
C PHE A 235 13.29 33.55 12.16
N GLY A 236 12.75 33.86 10.97
CA GLY A 236 13.45 34.51 9.88
C GLY A 236 14.62 33.72 9.28
N ARG A 237 14.69 32.40 9.45
CA ARG A 237 15.82 31.54 9.02
C ARG A 237 15.74 31.08 7.57
N HIS A 238 15.13 31.87 6.71
CA HIS A 238 14.94 31.52 5.30
C HIS A 238 16.26 31.21 4.57
N GLN A 239 17.31 32.04 4.80
CA GLN A 239 18.60 31.86 4.11
C GLN A 239 19.27 30.53 4.52
N ASP A 240 19.29 30.22 5.82
CA ASP A 240 19.89 28.99 6.34
C ASP A 240 19.22 27.74 5.76
N GLU A 241 17.88 27.75 5.66
CA GLU A 241 17.11 26.62 5.08
C GLU A 241 17.40 26.49 3.58
N THR A 242 17.53 27.61 2.86
CA THR A 242 17.89 27.62 1.43
C THR A 242 19.30 27.09 1.21
N ASP A 243 20.26 27.48 2.04
CA ASP A 243 21.64 27.02 1.93
C ASP A 243 21.78 25.52 2.20
N GLN A 244 21.09 25.00 3.22
CA GLN A 244 21.06 23.55 3.49
C GLN A 244 20.45 22.77 2.34
N PHE A 245 19.32 23.24 1.80
CA PHE A 245 18.67 22.61 0.65
C PHE A 245 19.56 22.65 -0.60
N SER A 246 20.19 23.82 -0.86
CA SER A 246 21.11 24.00 -1.98
C SER A 246 22.31 23.07 -1.91
N GLY A 247 22.87 22.82 -0.72
CA GLY A 247 23.96 21.88 -0.54
C GLY A 247 23.58 20.44 -0.93
N ARG A 248 22.37 19.96 -0.52
CA ARG A 248 21.87 18.65 -0.91
C ARG A 248 21.56 18.55 -2.40
N ALA A 249 20.92 19.60 -2.95
CA ALA A 249 20.61 19.69 -4.38
C ALA A 249 21.89 19.68 -5.24
N ALA A 250 22.95 20.37 -4.81
CA ALA A 250 24.27 20.33 -5.47
C ALA A 250 24.85 18.88 -5.44
N GLY A 251 24.72 18.18 -4.32
CA GLY A 251 25.11 16.75 -4.24
C GLY A 251 24.39 15.87 -5.25
N VAL A 252 23.07 16.03 -5.41
CA VAL A 252 22.28 15.30 -6.42
C VAL A 252 22.74 15.65 -7.83
N ARG A 253 22.94 16.94 -8.14
CA ARG A 253 23.47 17.40 -9.42
C ARG A 253 24.82 16.74 -9.74
N ASP A 254 25.77 16.77 -8.80
CA ASP A 254 27.12 16.27 -9.02
C ASP A 254 27.14 14.75 -9.24
N ILE A 255 26.31 14.00 -8.51
CA ILE A 255 26.09 12.57 -8.74
C ILE A 255 25.46 12.35 -10.11
N GLY A 256 24.47 13.15 -10.48
CA GLY A 256 23.82 13.07 -11.80
C GLY A 256 24.82 13.26 -12.95
N VAL A 257 25.66 14.28 -12.87
CA VAL A 257 26.73 14.54 -13.86
C VAL A 257 27.69 13.35 -13.93
N ARG A 258 28.20 12.86 -12.79
CA ARG A 258 29.10 11.71 -12.76
C ARG A 258 28.45 10.46 -13.37
N THR A 259 27.20 10.20 -13.05
CA THR A 259 26.42 9.09 -13.59
C THR A 259 26.30 9.19 -15.12
N ALA A 260 25.93 10.38 -15.62
CA ALA A 260 25.78 10.61 -17.05
C ALA A 260 27.10 10.40 -17.83
N VAL A 261 28.20 10.99 -17.33
CA VAL A 261 29.52 10.83 -17.96
C VAL A 261 29.98 9.37 -17.89
N TYR A 262 29.86 8.74 -16.74
CA TYR A 262 30.28 7.35 -16.55
C TYR A 262 29.49 6.37 -17.45
N THR A 263 28.18 6.57 -17.57
CA THR A 263 27.31 5.81 -18.48
C THR A 263 27.73 6.05 -19.94
N ARG A 264 28.01 7.29 -20.32
CA ARG A 264 28.42 7.61 -21.70
C ARG A 264 29.76 6.98 -22.07
N VAL A 265 30.74 7.03 -21.18
CA VAL A 265 32.06 6.39 -21.37
C VAL A 265 31.89 4.87 -21.49
N PHE A 266 31.05 4.28 -20.63
CA PHE A 266 30.78 2.86 -20.71
C PHE A 266 30.11 2.45 -22.04
N MET A 267 29.08 3.18 -22.47
CA MET A 267 28.40 2.90 -23.75
C MET A 267 29.37 3.07 -24.95
N GLY A 268 30.26 4.09 -24.90
CA GLY A 268 31.32 4.26 -25.91
C GLY A 268 32.30 3.08 -25.93
N ALA A 269 32.76 2.63 -24.77
CA ALA A 269 33.65 1.49 -24.64
C ALA A 269 32.99 0.19 -25.17
N MET A 270 31.70 -0.02 -24.86
CA MET A 270 30.94 -1.17 -25.36
C MET A 270 30.77 -1.10 -26.88
N GLY A 271 30.50 0.09 -27.45
CA GLY A 271 30.47 0.28 -28.90
C GLY A 271 31.81 -0.03 -29.56
N LEU A 272 32.92 0.35 -28.91
CA LEU A 272 34.27 0.01 -29.40
C LEU A 272 34.54 -1.51 -29.42
N VAL A 273 34.15 -2.22 -28.33
CA VAL A 273 34.25 -3.69 -28.28
C VAL A 273 33.44 -4.32 -29.42
N GLY A 274 32.23 -3.80 -29.68
CA GLY A 274 31.41 -4.22 -30.80
C GLY A 274 32.09 -4.01 -32.15
N ALA A 275 32.66 -2.82 -32.37
CA ALA A 275 33.39 -2.51 -33.61
C ALA A 275 34.64 -3.42 -33.81
N VAL A 276 35.38 -3.66 -32.73
CA VAL A 276 36.52 -4.61 -32.74
C VAL A 276 36.03 -6.03 -33.07
N GLY A 277 34.89 -6.45 -32.54
CA GLY A 277 34.27 -7.74 -32.84
C GLY A 277 33.93 -7.89 -34.32
N VAL A 278 33.29 -6.88 -34.91
CA VAL A 278 32.98 -6.86 -36.34
C VAL A 278 34.26 -6.85 -37.18
N ALA A 279 35.27 -6.05 -36.82
CA ALA A 279 36.55 -6.00 -37.50
C ALA A 279 37.27 -7.39 -37.46
N ALA A 280 37.23 -8.07 -36.31
CA ALA A 280 37.79 -9.40 -36.16
C ALA A 280 37.08 -10.44 -37.07
N VAL A 281 35.72 -10.37 -37.15
CA VAL A 281 34.95 -11.22 -38.08
C VAL A 281 35.32 -10.96 -39.50
N TYR A 282 35.45 -9.70 -39.95
CA TYR A 282 35.87 -9.38 -41.31
C TYR A 282 37.31 -9.80 -41.57
N TRP A 283 38.22 -9.68 -40.62
CA TRP A 283 39.62 -10.07 -40.80
C TRP A 283 39.79 -11.60 -40.87
N ILE A 284 39.23 -12.33 -39.92
CA ILE A 284 39.32 -13.79 -39.84
C ILE A 284 38.48 -14.44 -40.95
N GLY A 285 37.22 -14.01 -41.09
CA GLY A 285 36.31 -14.51 -42.11
C GLY A 285 36.75 -14.15 -43.51
N GLY A 286 37.31 -12.95 -43.75
CA GLY A 286 37.89 -12.53 -45.01
C GLY A 286 39.07 -13.44 -45.44
N ARG A 287 39.93 -13.85 -44.49
CA ARG A 287 40.96 -14.87 -44.77
C ARG A 287 40.34 -16.20 -45.22
N GLN A 288 39.23 -16.61 -44.58
CA GLN A 288 38.55 -17.85 -44.96
C GLN A 288 37.89 -17.76 -46.35
N VAL A 289 37.35 -16.58 -46.69
CA VAL A 289 36.81 -16.32 -48.04
C VAL A 289 37.91 -16.36 -49.06
N ILE A 290 39.05 -15.72 -48.82
CA ILE A 290 40.23 -15.77 -49.75
C ILE A 290 40.74 -17.22 -49.93
N ASN A 291 40.69 -18.03 -48.87
CA ASN A 291 41.10 -19.43 -48.90
C ASN A 291 40.02 -20.38 -49.49
N GLY A 292 38.86 -19.86 -49.90
CA GLY A 292 37.74 -20.64 -50.43
C GLY A 292 36.96 -21.49 -49.47
N ASN A 293 37.13 -21.27 -48.14
CA ASN A 293 36.45 -22.04 -47.08
C ASN A 293 35.11 -21.41 -46.64
N LEU A 294 34.83 -20.18 -47.05
CA LEU A 294 33.63 -19.42 -46.68
C LEU A 294 33.18 -18.59 -47.89
N THR A 295 31.89 -18.35 -48.04
CA THR A 295 31.38 -17.45 -49.09
C THR A 295 31.40 -15.97 -48.63
N THR A 296 31.34 -15.05 -49.58
CA THR A 296 31.25 -13.60 -49.26
C THR A 296 29.93 -13.29 -48.54
N GLY A 297 28.84 -13.94 -48.93
CA GLY A 297 27.55 -13.79 -48.30
C GLY A 297 27.52 -14.30 -46.84
N ASP A 298 28.20 -15.44 -46.56
CA ASP A 298 28.37 -15.95 -45.20
C ASP A 298 29.08 -14.93 -44.31
N LEU A 299 30.15 -14.31 -44.82
CA LEU A 299 30.90 -13.29 -44.10
C LEU A 299 30.02 -12.08 -43.71
N VAL A 300 29.24 -11.57 -44.66
CA VAL A 300 28.33 -10.43 -44.42
C VAL A 300 27.21 -10.83 -43.44
N ALA A 301 26.65 -12.01 -43.57
CA ALA A 301 25.62 -12.51 -42.65
C ALA A 301 26.17 -12.68 -41.22
N LEU A 302 27.36 -13.26 -41.06
CA LEU A 302 28.02 -13.41 -39.76
C LEU A 302 28.33 -12.05 -39.11
N ALA A 303 28.84 -11.07 -39.89
CA ALA A 303 29.09 -9.73 -39.40
C ALA A 303 27.80 -9.04 -38.89
N ALA A 304 26.70 -9.21 -39.63
CA ALA A 304 25.37 -8.71 -39.21
C ALA A 304 24.84 -9.43 -37.97
N LEU A 305 25.05 -10.73 -37.82
CA LEU A 305 24.60 -11.50 -36.66
C LEU A 305 25.42 -11.19 -35.41
N VAL A 306 26.73 -10.96 -35.51
CA VAL A 306 27.59 -10.59 -34.38
C VAL A 306 27.12 -9.30 -33.74
N THR A 307 26.72 -8.30 -34.53
CA THR A 307 26.19 -7.03 -33.95
C THR A 307 24.94 -7.22 -33.13
N ARG A 308 24.13 -8.26 -33.44
CA ARG A 308 22.89 -8.57 -32.74
C ARG A 308 23.07 -9.32 -31.41
N ILE A 309 24.27 -9.84 -31.11
CA ILE A 309 24.55 -10.51 -29.82
C ILE A 309 24.69 -9.51 -28.69
N TYR A 310 25.16 -8.28 -28.94
CA TYR A 310 25.58 -7.36 -27.91
C TYR A 310 24.41 -6.79 -27.11
N GLU A 311 23.27 -6.50 -27.74
CA GLU A 311 22.09 -5.94 -27.06
C GLU A 311 21.49 -6.91 -26.02
N PRO A 312 21.19 -8.19 -26.38
CA PRO A 312 20.73 -9.19 -25.39
C PRO A 312 21.70 -9.39 -24.25
N LEU A 313 23.00 -9.39 -24.49
CA LEU A 313 24.00 -9.57 -23.44
C LEU A 313 24.04 -8.40 -22.47
N THR A 314 23.95 -7.17 -22.95
CA THR A 314 23.92 -5.98 -22.12
C THR A 314 22.66 -5.98 -21.24
N SER A 315 21.52 -6.31 -21.80
CA SER A 315 20.26 -6.41 -21.07
C SER A 315 20.29 -7.50 -19.98
N LEU A 316 20.82 -8.67 -20.30
CA LEU A 316 20.93 -9.78 -19.34
C LEU A 316 21.87 -9.50 -18.18
N THR A 317 22.84 -8.56 -18.33
CA THR A 317 23.73 -8.17 -17.23
C THR A 317 22.97 -7.53 -16.07
N ASN A 318 21.91 -6.78 -16.33
CA ASN A 318 21.08 -6.12 -15.33
C ASN A 318 19.91 -7.00 -14.85
N ALA A 319 19.58 -8.04 -15.60
CA ALA A 319 18.40 -8.88 -15.36
C ALA A 319 18.33 -9.46 -13.94
N ARG A 320 19.49 -9.81 -13.34
CA ARG A 320 19.52 -10.32 -11.97
C ARG A 320 19.02 -9.29 -10.95
N VAL A 321 19.46 -8.05 -11.08
CA VAL A 321 19.05 -6.96 -10.15
C VAL A 321 17.56 -6.67 -10.32
N ASP A 322 17.11 -6.61 -11.57
CA ASP A 322 15.71 -6.34 -11.89
C ASP A 322 14.79 -7.46 -11.36
N VAL A 323 15.19 -8.74 -11.52
CA VAL A 323 14.44 -9.89 -10.96
C VAL A 323 14.42 -9.85 -9.45
N MET A 324 15.53 -9.53 -8.77
CA MET A 324 15.56 -9.45 -7.31
C MET A 324 14.71 -8.28 -6.78
N SER A 325 14.80 -7.12 -7.40
CA SER A 325 13.94 -5.97 -7.04
C SER A 325 12.46 -6.29 -7.20
N ALA A 326 12.15 -7.04 -8.23
CA ALA A 326 10.81 -7.54 -8.51
C ALA A 326 10.29 -8.50 -7.43
N LEU A 327 11.12 -9.47 -7.04
CA LEU A 327 10.75 -10.43 -5.98
C LEU A 327 10.55 -9.74 -4.64
N VAL A 328 11.37 -8.74 -4.31
CA VAL A 328 11.18 -7.92 -3.10
C VAL A 328 9.84 -7.18 -3.11
N SER A 329 9.42 -6.64 -4.27
CA SER A 329 8.10 -5.99 -4.39
C SER A 329 6.96 -6.99 -4.16
N PHE A 330 7.06 -8.21 -4.71
CA PHE A 330 6.09 -9.27 -4.45
C PHE A 330 6.08 -9.72 -2.98
N GLU A 331 7.25 -9.90 -2.38
CA GLU A 331 7.40 -10.28 -0.97
C GLU A 331 6.66 -9.30 -0.05
N ARG A 332 6.82 -8.00 -0.28
CA ARG A 332 6.14 -6.95 0.47
C ARG A 332 4.63 -6.93 0.27
N VAL A 333 4.16 -7.19 -0.95
CA VAL A 333 2.73 -7.31 -1.24
C VAL A 333 2.15 -8.51 -0.52
N PHE A 334 2.83 -9.66 -0.57
CA PHE A 334 2.37 -10.88 0.09
C PHE A 334 2.48 -10.81 1.62
N GLU A 335 3.45 -10.08 2.17
CA GLU A 335 3.53 -9.81 3.62
C GLU A 335 2.24 -9.16 4.15
N VAL A 336 1.62 -8.27 3.38
CA VAL A 336 0.33 -7.68 3.74
C VAL A 336 -0.81 -8.66 3.53
N LEU A 337 -0.84 -9.39 2.40
CA LEU A 337 -1.90 -10.37 2.11
C LEU A 337 -1.91 -11.56 3.06
N ASP A 338 -0.77 -11.88 3.68
CA ASP A 338 -0.60 -12.99 4.62
C ASP A 338 -0.78 -12.55 6.07
N ALA A 339 -0.94 -11.25 6.33
CA ALA A 339 -1.17 -10.75 7.68
C ALA A 339 -2.45 -11.40 8.25
N PRO A 340 -2.35 -12.08 9.39
CA PRO A 340 -3.51 -12.79 9.94
C PRO A 340 -4.55 -11.79 10.44
N ASN A 341 -5.81 -12.07 10.14
CA ASN A 341 -6.93 -11.36 10.74
C ASN A 341 -7.52 -12.22 11.88
N PRO A 342 -7.27 -11.87 13.16
CA PRO A 342 -7.80 -12.62 14.29
C PRO A 342 -9.31 -12.38 14.51
N ILE A 343 -9.89 -11.30 13.98
CA ILE A 343 -11.29 -10.95 14.18
C ILE A 343 -12.07 -11.27 12.91
N VAL A 344 -12.56 -12.49 12.85
CA VAL A 344 -13.38 -13.01 11.72
C VAL A 344 -14.72 -13.53 12.23
N ASP A 345 -15.68 -13.65 11.32
CA ASP A 345 -16.93 -14.32 11.62
C ASP A 345 -16.68 -15.81 11.90
N PRO A 346 -17.27 -16.37 12.97
CA PRO A 346 -17.21 -17.81 13.19
C PRO A 346 -18.00 -18.57 12.09
N PRO A 347 -17.60 -19.80 11.74
CA PRO A 347 -18.27 -20.57 10.69
C PRO A 347 -19.79 -20.76 10.93
N ASP A 348 -20.19 -20.89 12.20
CA ASP A 348 -21.58 -21.07 12.64
C ASP A 348 -22.10 -19.82 13.37
N GLY A 349 -21.70 -18.64 12.93
CA GLY A 349 -22.02 -17.37 13.60
C GLY A 349 -23.50 -17.09 13.70
N VAL A 350 -23.95 -16.80 14.92
CA VAL A 350 -25.33 -16.42 15.22
C VAL A 350 -25.59 -14.97 14.80
N ALA A 351 -26.71 -14.71 14.13
CA ALA A 351 -27.13 -13.35 13.82
C ALA A 351 -28.07 -12.83 14.91
N LEU A 352 -27.78 -11.67 15.48
CA LEU A 352 -28.70 -10.97 16.37
C LEU A 352 -29.93 -10.48 15.57
N THR A 353 -31.09 -10.99 15.93
CA THR A 353 -32.37 -10.56 15.37
C THR A 353 -33.17 -9.84 16.46
N ALA A 354 -33.53 -8.56 16.23
CA ALA A 354 -34.24 -7.71 17.19
C ALA A 354 -33.55 -7.64 18.58
N PRO A 355 -32.33 -7.06 18.66
CA PRO A 355 -31.59 -7.01 19.92
C PRO A 355 -32.30 -6.10 20.95
N ASP A 356 -32.39 -6.61 22.20
CA ASP A 356 -32.89 -5.85 23.35
C ASP A 356 -31.82 -4.88 23.89
N GLY A 357 -30.53 -5.21 23.67
CA GLY A 357 -29.38 -4.38 24.01
C GLY A 357 -28.85 -4.60 25.43
N ARG A 358 -29.06 -5.77 26.05
CA ARG A 358 -28.38 -6.14 27.30
C ARG A 358 -26.91 -6.40 27.04
N ILE A 359 -26.02 -5.78 27.85
CA ILE A 359 -24.58 -5.98 27.76
C ILE A 359 -24.06 -6.54 29.08
N GLU A 360 -23.22 -7.57 29.00
CA GLU A 360 -22.63 -8.21 30.17
C GLU A 360 -21.12 -8.38 29.95
N PHE A 361 -20.32 -7.82 30.89
CA PHE A 361 -18.90 -8.08 31.04
C PHE A 361 -18.75 -9.15 32.13
N ASP A 362 -18.25 -10.32 31.76
CA ASP A 362 -18.07 -11.46 32.65
C ASP A 362 -16.58 -11.78 32.78
N GLN A 363 -15.98 -11.39 33.90
CA GLN A 363 -14.57 -11.55 34.24
C GLN A 363 -13.61 -11.04 33.14
N VAL A 364 -13.95 -9.95 32.49
CA VAL A 364 -13.21 -9.44 31.33
C VAL A 364 -11.85 -8.91 31.73
N SER A 365 -10.82 -9.51 31.13
CA SER A 365 -9.44 -9.03 31.21
C SER A 365 -8.92 -8.74 29.80
N PHE A 366 -8.14 -7.66 29.65
CA PHE A 366 -7.67 -7.24 28.34
C PHE A 366 -6.31 -6.56 28.39
N HIS A 367 -5.47 -6.90 27.43
CA HIS A 367 -4.29 -6.13 27.04
C HIS A 367 -4.31 -5.88 25.54
N TYR A 368 -3.71 -4.76 25.10
CA TYR A 368 -3.56 -4.52 23.68
C TYR A 368 -2.56 -5.53 23.05
N PRO A 369 -2.85 -6.04 21.86
CA PRO A 369 -1.99 -6.99 21.15
C PRO A 369 -0.56 -6.47 21.00
N MET A 370 0.43 -7.37 21.07
CA MET A 370 1.85 -7.02 20.90
C MET A 370 2.24 -6.86 19.42
N ALA A 371 3.48 -6.43 19.20
CA ALA A 371 4.07 -6.38 17.87
C ALA A 371 4.10 -7.79 17.26
N GLY A 372 3.57 -7.93 16.03
CA GLY A 372 3.46 -9.21 15.33
C GLY A 372 2.10 -9.91 15.49
N ASP A 373 1.27 -9.54 16.48
CA ASP A 373 -0.08 -10.09 16.63
C ASP A 373 -1.06 -9.41 15.67
N GLY A 374 -1.18 -9.94 14.44
CA GLY A 374 -2.08 -9.39 13.43
C GLY A 374 -1.62 -8.07 12.82
N SER A 375 -0.33 -7.75 12.92
CA SER A 375 0.30 -6.58 12.28
C SER A 375 1.43 -7.02 11.34
N VAL A 376 1.83 -6.12 10.45
CA VAL A 376 2.95 -6.34 9.51
C VAL A 376 4.17 -5.63 10.06
N ALA A 377 5.18 -6.40 10.49
CA ALA A 377 6.36 -5.87 11.16
C ALA A 377 7.08 -4.75 10.40
N SER A 378 7.08 -4.82 9.06
CA SER A 378 7.69 -3.81 8.19
C SER A 378 6.87 -2.52 8.03
N LEU A 379 5.59 -2.52 8.45
CA LEU A 379 4.69 -1.34 8.46
C LEU A 379 4.60 -0.69 9.83
N GLU A 380 5.11 -1.32 10.88
CA GLU A 380 5.00 -0.81 12.25
C GLU A 380 5.91 0.40 12.50
N THR A 381 5.39 1.39 13.22
CA THR A 381 6.12 2.59 13.63
C THR A 381 6.82 2.32 14.96
N GLY A 382 8.12 2.03 14.96
CA GLY A 382 8.92 1.95 16.20
C GLY A 382 8.48 0.87 17.20
N GLY A 383 7.87 -0.22 16.72
CA GLY A 383 7.15 -1.20 17.52
C GLY A 383 8.00 -1.98 18.55
N ARG A 384 9.32 -1.97 18.45
CA ARG A 384 10.19 -2.65 19.42
C ARG A 384 10.44 -1.84 20.71
N GLU A 385 10.21 -0.53 20.72
CA GLU A 385 10.45 0.31 21.90
C GLU A 385 9.24 0.40 22.84
N ARG A 386 8.04 -0.06 22.41
CA ARG A 386 6.82 -0.05 23.24
C ARG A 386 6.48 -1.40 23.87
N ASP A 387 7.12 -2.47 23.47
CA ASP A 387 6.95 -3.75 24.10
C ASP A 387 7.79 -3.76 25.39
N HIS A 388 7.12 -3.70 26.54
CA HIS A 388 7.77 -3.82 27.85
C HIS A 388 8.51 -5.17 27.93
N PRO A 389 9.74 -5.22 28.49
CA PRO A 389 10.48 -6.47 28.65
C PRO A 389 9.74 -7.52 29.48
N ASP A 390 8.78 -7.10 30.29
CA ASP A 390 7.98 -7.97 31.19
C ASP A 390 6.66 -8.47 30.57
N GLY A 391 6.44 -8.26 29.25
CA GLY A 391 5.21 -8.67 28.55
C GLY A 391 4.17 -7.52 28.42
N PRO A 392 2.98 -7.79 27.81
CA PRO A 392 1.96 -6.80 27.59
C PRO A 392 1.36 -6.32 28.93
N ALA A 393 1.34 -5.01 29.12
CA ALA A 393 0.65 -4.43 30.28
C ALA A 393 -0.86 -4.67 30.18
N MET A 394 -1.44 -5.31 31.18
CA MET A 394 -2.90 -5.47 31.29
C MET A 394 -3.53 -4.08 31.47
N VAL A 395 -4.58 -3.83 30.68
CA VAL A 395 -5.35 -2.57 30.69
C VAL A 395 -6.66 -2.71 31.44
N LEU A 396 -7.28 -3.90 31.37
CA LEU A 396 -8.49 -4.23 32.14
C LEU A 396 -8.25 -5.52 32.91
N HIS A 397 -8.72 -5.55 34.16
CA HIS A 397 -8.52 -6.64 35.10
C HIS A 397 -9.85 -7.08 35.69
N ASP A 398 -10.33 -8.25 35.32
CA ASP A 398 -11.50 -8.91 35.92
C ASP A 398 -12.73 -8.00 36.02
N ILE A 399 -13.09 -7.37 34.91
CA ILE A 399 -14.25 -6.48 34.83
C ILE A 399 -15.54 -7.31 34.86
N ASN A 400 -16.39 -7.01 35.85
CA ASN A 400 -17.70 -7.62 36.02
C ASN A 400 -18.77 -6.49 36.10
N VAL A 401 -19.52 -6.31 35.00
CA VAL A 401 -20.56 -5.27 34.87
C VAL A 401 -21.69 -5.80 34.00
N THR A 402 -22.93 -5.59 34.46
CA THR A 402 -24.15 -5.82 33.67
C THR A 402 -24.85 -4.49 33.40
N ILE A 403 -25.23 -4.27 32.17
CA ILE A 403 -25.95 -3.09 31.68
C ILE A 403 -27.29 -3.60 31.15
N GLU A 404 -28.38 -3.19 31.84
CA GLU A 404 -29.72 -3.64 31.48
C GLU A 404 -30.26 -2.89 30.25
N PRO A 405 -31.17 -3.52 29.48
CA PRO A 405 -31.80 -2.88 28.34
C PRO A 405 -32.42 -1.52 28.65
N GLY A 406 -32.22 -0.55 27.75
CA GLY A 406 -32.82 0.78 27.87
C GLY A 406 -32.24 1.66 28.98
N THR A 407 -31.12 1.25 29.61
CA THR A 407 -30.45 2.06 30.66
C THR A 407 -29.24 2.80 30.13
N THR A 408 -28.98 3.98 30.67
CA THR A 408 -27.77 4.76 30.40
C THR A 408 -26.75 4.55 31.51
N VAL A 409 -25.57 3.99 31.15
CA VAL A 409 -24.46 3.78 32.08
C VAL A 409 -23.30 4.72 31.74
N ALA A 410 -22.88 5.51 32.72
CA ALA A 410 -21.72 6.40 32.61
C ALA A 410 -20.45 5.71 33.11
N LEU A 411 -19.40 5.67 32.26
CA LEU A 411 -18.05 5.25 32.64
C LEU A 411 -17.25 6.45 33.11
N VAL A 412 -16.81 6.45 34.36
CA VAL A 412 -16.09 7.55 35.01
C VAL A 412 -14.77 7.05 35.58
N GLY A 413 -13.74 7.87 35.61
CA GLY A 413 -12.44 7.52 36.18
C GLY A 413 -11.32 8.41 35.63
N PRO A 414 -10.11 8.33 36.17
CA PRO A 414 -8.94 9.08 35.69
C PRO A 414 -8.59 8.80 34.22
N SER A 415 -7.79 9.69 33.61
CA SER A 415 -7.26 9.44 32.28
C SER A 415 -6.38 8.18 32.31
N GLY A 416 -6.55 7.30 31.32
CA GLY A 416 -5.81 6.03 31.26
C GLY A 416 -6.42 4.89 32.09
N ALA A 417 -7.52 5.08 32.82
CA ALA A 417 -8.15 4.05 33.64
C ALA A 417 -8.76 2.87 32.86
N GLY A 418 -8.87 2.94 31.51
CA GLY A 418 -9.41 1.85 30.67
C GLY A 418 -10.82 2.08 30.12
N LYS A 419 -11.45 3.25 30.33
CA LYS A 419 -12.81 3.58 29.88
C LYS A 419 -13.02 3.39 28.37
N SER A 420 -12.19 4.01 27.53
CA SER A 420 -12.28 3.90 26.07
C SER A 420 -11.93 2.49 25.57
N THR A 421 -11.08 1.78 26.31
CA THR A 421 -10.79 0.37 26.03
C THR A 421 -12.04 -0.47 26.27
N MET A 422 -12.71 -0.34 27.41
CA MET A 422 -13.95 -1.05 27.73
C MET A 422 -15.03 -0.78 26.67
N ALA A 423 -15.20 0.47 26.27
CA ALA A 423 -16.16 0.87 25.23
C ALA A 423 -15.84 0.27 23.86
N SER A 424 -14.54 0.15 23.49
CA SER A 424 -14.10 -0.40 22.20
C SER A 424 -14.27 -1.92 22.08
N LEU A 425 -14.35 -2.64 23.20
CA LEU A 425 -14.56 -4.09 23.22
C LEU A 425 -16.01 -4.47 22.90
N ILE A 426 -17.00 -3.62 23.19
CA ILE A 426 -18.44 -3.90 22.95
C ILE A 426 -18.71 -4.19 21.46
N PRO A 427 -18.27 -3.34 20.48
CA PRO A 427 -18.45 -3.60 19.05
C PRO A 427 -17.45 -4.62 18.49
N ARG A 428 -16.71 -5.31 19.34
CA ARG A 428 -15.66 -6.27 18.97
C ARG A 428 -14.64 -5.65 18.02
N LEU A 429 -14.10 -4.47 18.37
CA LEU A 429 -12.93 -3.91 17.66
C LEU A 429 -11.63 -4.62 18.05
N TYR A 430 -11.63 -5.24 19.23
CA TYR A 430 -10.61 -6.13 19.78
C TYR A 430 -11.30 -7.31 20.46
N ASP A 431 -10.67 -8.46 20.52
CA ASP A 431 -11.12 -9.60 21.32
C ASP A 431 -10.54 -9.52 22.74
N VAL A 432 -11.30 -9.95 23.75
CA VAL A 432 -10.84 -9.99 25.14
C VAL A 432 -9.74 -11.03 25.32
N THR A 433 -8.81 -10.76 26.25
CA THR A 433 -7.72 -11.71 26.58
C THR A 433 -8.21 -12.80 27.55
N GLY A 434 -9.18 -12.46 28.40
CA GLY A 434 -9.82 -13.39 29.34
C GLY A 434 -11.27 -12.98 29.60
N GLY A 435 -12.09 -13.93 30.00
CA GLY A 435 -13.53 -13.71 30.22
C GLY A 435 -14.34 -13.63 28.92
N ALA A 436 -15.50 -13.02 28.99
CA ALA A 436 -16.43 -12.88 27.87
C ALA A 436 -17.22 -11.56 27.95
N ILE A 437 -17.53 -10.99 26.77
CA ILE A 437 -18.53 -9.93 26.64
C ILE A 437 -19.74 -10.54 25.95
N ARG A 438 -20.91 -10.38 26.54
CA ARG A 438 -22.16 -10.88 25.97
C ARG A 438 -23.08 -9.72 25.59
N VAL A 439 -23.74 -9.86 24.45
CA VAL A 439 -24.84 -9.00 24.03
C VAL A 439 -26.07 -9.88 23.90
N ASP A 440 -27.11 -9.56 24.65
CA ASP A 440 -28.35 -10.34 24.75
C ASP A 440 -28.10 -11.83 25.06
N GLY A 441 -27.14 -12.10 25.94
CA GLY A 441 -26.77 -13.44 26.39
C GLY A 441 -25.80 -14.20 25.47
N HIS A 442 -25.48 -13.71 24.28
CA HIS A 442 -24.55 -14.31 23.34
C HIS A 442 -23.15 -13.70 23.46
N ASP A 443 -22.12 -14.50 23.52
CA ASP A 443 -20.73 -14.03 23.44
C ASP A 443 -20.51 -13.29 22.10
N VAL A 444 -19.92 -12.11 22.13
CA VAL A 444 -19.65 -11.32 20.91
C VAL A 444 -18.77 -12.06 19.90
N ARG A 445 -18.02 -13.08 20.35
CA ARG A 445 -17.18 -13.94 19.49
C ARG A 445 -17.99 -14.99 18.72
N GLU A 446 -19.18 -15.33 19.18
CA GLU A 446 -20.11 -16.26 18.53
C GLU A 446 -21.06 -15.58 17.56
N LEU A 447 -21.14 -14.26 17.61
CA LEU A 447 -22.00 -13.45 16.75
C LEU A 447 -21.34 -13.15 15.40
N THR A 448 -22.14 -13.01 14.34
CA THR A 448 -21.65 -12.43 13.09
C THR A 448 -21.33 -10.96 13.31
N LEU A 449 -20.16 -10.49 12.84
CA LEU A 449 -19.70 -9.11 13.00
C LEU A 449 -20.70 -8.11 12.40
N SER A 450 -21.35 -8.49 11.31
CA SER A 450 -22.36 -7.63 10.67
C SER A 450 -23.58 -7.42 11.57
N SER A 451 -24.13 -8.47 12.20
CA SER A 451 -25.30 -8.35 13.08
C SER A 451 -24.94 -7.60 14.38
N LEU A 452 -23.81 -7.94 15.01
CA LEU A 452 -23.31 -7.27 16.19
C LEU A 452 -23.12 -5.76 15.94
N ARG A 453 -22.39 -5.42 14.88
CA ARG A 453 -22.12 -4.00 14.57
C ARG A 453 -23.36 -3.25 14.13
N ASN A 454 -24.35 -3.91 13.50
CA ASN A 454 -25.64 -3.27 13.20
C ASN A 454 -26.43 -2.95 14.46
N ALA A 455 -26.36 -3.78 15.49
CA ALA A 455 -27.01 -3.57 16.79
C ALA A 455 -26.37 -2.43 17.60
N ILE A 456 -25.12 -2.05 17.31
CA ILE A 456 -24.35 -1.09 18.11
C ILE A 456 -24.04 0.17 17.28
N GLY A 457 -24.40 1.34 17.78
CA GLY A 457 -24.02 2.65 17.25
C GLY A 457 -22.87 3.23 18.09
N VAL A 458 -21.84 3.75 17.44
CA VAL A 458 -20.70 4.38 18.11
C VAL A 458 -20.59 5.83 17.64
N VAL A 459 -20.51 6.77 18.59
CA VAL A 459 -20.14 8.16 18.32
C VAL A 459 -18.79 8.43 18.99
N ALA A 460 -17.77 8.60 18.16
CA ALA A 460 -16.40 8.86 18.62
C ALA A 460 -16.22 10.31 19.04
N GLN A 461 -15.19 10.56 19.85
CA GLN A 461 -14.77 11.89 20.32
C GLN A 461 -14.50 12.87 19.18
N ASP A 462 -13.76 12.43 18.13
CA ASP A 462 -13.48 13.20 16.91
C ASP A 462 -14.10 12.47 15.70
N PRO A 463 -15.33 12.85 15.29
CA PRO A 463 -16.03 12.16 14.22
C PRO A 463 -15.39 12.43 12.87
N HIS A 464 -15.07 11.36 12.16
CA HIS A 464 -14.52 11.43 10.82
C HIS A 464 -15.61 11.58 9.75
N LEU A 465 -15.38 12.49 8.79
CA LEU A 465 -16.17 12.64 7.57
C LEU A 465 -15.32 12.27 6.36
N PHE A 466 -15.83 11.37 5.55
CA PHE A 466 -15.22 11.08 4.25
C PHE A 466 -15.32 12.30 3.33
N HIS A 467 -14.34 12.45 2.45
CA HIS A 467 -14.40 13.42 1.36
C HIS A 467 -15.47 12.97 0.35
N ALA A 468 -16.71 13.28 0.67
CA ALA A 468 -17.92 12.88 -0.03
C ALA A 468 -19.03 13.90 0.27
N THR A 469 -20.19 13.78 -0.35
CA THR A 469 -21.34 14.66 -0.03
C THR A 469 -21.86 14.39 1.39
N VAL A 470 -22.60 15.34 1.96
CA VAL A 470 -23.28 15.15 3.25
C VAL A 470 -24.20 13.93 3.18
N GLY A 471 -24.98 13.79 2.09
CA GLY A 471 -25.88 12.67 1.87
C GLY A 471 -25.16 11.32 1.80
N GLU A 472 -24.03 11.21 1.08
CA GLU A 472 -23.20 10.00 1.03
C GLU A 472 -22.63 9.66 2.40
N ASN A 473 -22.17 10.65 3.13
CA ASN A 473 -21.70 10.47 4.50
C ASN A 473 -22.79 9.95 5.45
N LEU A 474 -24.05 10.35 5.29
CA LEU A 474 -25.18 9.83 6.06
C LEU A 474 -25.58 8.42 5.59
N ARG A 475 -25.69 8.18 4.29
CA ARG A 475 -26.03 6.88 3.72
C ARG A 475 -24.99 5.80 4.03
N TYR A 476 -23.78 6.20 4.43
CA TYR A 476 -22.77 5.23 4.91
C TYR A 476 -23.28 4.39 6.10
N ALA A 477 -24.14 4.98 6.96
CA ALA A 477 -24.77 4.26 8.08
C ALA A 477 -25.94 3.36 7.65
N ARG A 478 -26.71 3.78 6.62
CA ARG A 478 -27.84 3.04 6.06
C ARG A 478 -27.94 3.30 4.56
N PRO A 479 -27.36 2.44 3.70
CA PRO A 479 -27.26 2.67 2.25
C PRO A 479 -28.60 2.90 1.54
N GLY A 480 -29.69 2.31 2.04
CA GLY A 480 -31.04 2.46 1.49
C GLY A 480 -31.84 3.65 2.06
N ALA A 481 -31.22 4.56 2.82
CA ALA A 481 -31.92 5.70 3.40
C ALA A 481 -32.42 6.69 2.33
N THR A 482 -33.68 7.06 2.43
CA THR A 482 -34.28 8.11 1.62
C THR A 482 -33.87 9.50 2.09
N ASP A 483 -34.08 10.53 1.27
CA ASP A 483 -33.84 11.91 1.67
C ASP A 483 -34.73 12.34 2.85
N ALA A 484 -35.94 11.77 2.95
CA ALA A 484 -36.84 11.99 4.08
C ALA A 484 -36.27 11.40 5.38
N ASP A 485 -35.75 10.16 5.33
CA ASP A 485 -35.09 9.52 6.49
C ASP A 485 -33.87 10.33 6.95
N MET A 486 -33.05 10.80 6.00
CA MET A 486 -31.87 11.62 6.31
C MET A 486 -32.25 12.95 6.94
N ARG A 487 -33.32 13.61 6.42
CA ARG A 487 -33.83 14.86 6.96
C ARG A 487 -34.36 14.67 8.38
N GLU A 488 -35.13 13.63 8.62
CA GLU A 488 -35.63 13.29 9.96
C GLU A 488 -34.49 13.10 10.96
N ALA A 489 -33.47 12.29 10.61
CA ALA A 489 -32.31 12.07 11.45
C ALA A 489 -31.51 13.37 11.70
N CYS A 490 -31.38 14.24 10.70
CA CYS A 490 -30.70 15.52 10.84
C CYS A 490 -31.48 16.54 11.68
N VAL A 491 -32.79 16.53 11.62
CA VAL A 491 -33.66 17.35 12.50
C VAL A 491 -33.50 16.87 13.94
N ALA A 492 -33.57 15.55 14.19
CA ALA A 492 -33.39 14.97 15.50
C ALA A 492 -31.99 15.25 16.09
N ALA A 493 -30.96 15.26 15.24
CA ALA A 493 -29.58 15.60 15.61
C ALA A 493 -29.30 17.11 15.63
N ARG A 494 -30.27 17.98 15.44
CA ARG A 494 -30.12 19.45 15.46
C ARG A 494 -29.07 19.98 14.49
N VAL A 495 -28.97 19.37 13.29
CA VAL A 495 -27.97 19.76 12.26
C VAL A 495 -28.62 20.16 10.92
N MET A 496 -29.96 20.10 10.84
CA MET A 496 -30.67 20.34 9.56
C MET A 496 -30.55 21.78 9.08
N ASP A 497 -30.62 22.75 9.99
CA ASP A 497 -30.41 24.18 9.74
C ASP A 497 -29.03 24.47 9.12
N VAL A 498 -28.00 23.79 9.63
CA VAL A 498 -26.65 23.87 9.04
C VAL A 498 -26.64 23.33 7.62
N ILE A 499 -27.27 22.17 7.38
CA ILE A 499 -27.33 21.56 6.05
C ILE A 499 -28.11 22.42 5.07
N ASP A 500 -29.23 22.99 5.49
CA ASP A 500 -30.06 23.90 4.66
C ASP A 500 -29.32 25.20 4.32
N ALA A 501 -28.36 25.63 5.14
CA ALA A 501 -27.46 26.78 4.89
C ALA A 501 -26.29 26.45 3.95
N LEU A 502 -26.01 25.17 3.67
CA LEU A 502 -24.94 24.78 2.74
C LEU A 502 -25.35 25.08 1.29
N PRO A 503 -24.37 25.39 0.39
CA PRO A 503 -24.66 25.79 -0.99
C PRO A 503 -25.51 24.80 -1.78
N ASN A 504 -25.35 23.48 -1.54
CA ASN A 504 -26.06 22.41 -2.23
C ASN A 504 -26.76 21.44 -1.24
N GLY A 505 -27.05 21.86 0.00
CA GLY A 505 -27.68 21.00 1.00
C GLY A 505 -26.98 19.66 1.18
N PHE A 506 -27.72 18.56 1.04
CA PHE A 506 -27.16 17.19 1.15
C PHE A 506 -26.11 16.86 0.06
N ASP A 507 -26.11 17.54 -1.07
CA ASP A 507 -25.14 17.32 -2.15
C ASP A 507 -23.85 18.15 -1.97
N THR A 508 -23.73 18.92 -0.89
CA THR A 508 -22.50 19.65 -0.58
C THR A 508 -21.39 18.69 -0.21
N MET A 509 -20.23 18.80 -0.90
CA MET A 509 -19.01 18.06 -0.56
C MET A 509 -18.43 18.53 0.76
N VAL A 510 -18.19 17.61 1.69
CA VAL A 510 -17.59 17.86 3.01
C VAL A 510 -16.33 17.01 3.19
N GLY A 511 -15.64 17.12 4.33
CA GLY A 511 -14.41 16.41 4.62
C GLY A 511 -13.16 17.25 4.38
N GLU A 512 -11.97 16.63 4.31
CA GLU A 512 -10.68 17.31 4.37
C GLU A 512 -10.44 18.36 3.26
N ARG A 513 -11.04 18.15 2.08
CA ARG A 513 -10.91 19.05 0.91
C ARG A 513 -12.24 19.68 0.47
N GLY A 514 -13.31 19.44 1.22
CA GLY A 514 -14.64 20.01 0.98
C GLY A 514 -14.96 21.18 1.90
N TYR A 515 -16.27 21.46 2.06
CA TYR A 515 -16.76 22.45 3.01
C TYR A 515 -16.36 22.08 4.44
N ARG A 516 -15.79 23.03 5.17
CA ARG A 516 -15.31 22.81 6.55
C ARG A 516 -16.45 23.01 7.52
N LEU A 517 -16.94 21.92 8.09
CA LEU A 517 -17.84 21.94 9.22
C LEU A 517 -17.03 22.18 10.51
N SER A 518 -17.62 22.93 11.45
CA SER A 518 -17.08 23.10 12.80
C SER A 518 -17.07 21.75 13.56
N GLY A 519 -16.34 21.68 14.66
CA GLY A 519 -16.30 20.47 15.50
C GLY A 519 -17.69 20.03 15.96
N GLY A 520 -18.52 20.98 16.42
CA GLY A 520 -19.88 20.71 16.87
C GLY A 520 -20.83 20.26 15.75
N GLU A 521 -20.69 20.82 14.54
CA GLU A 521 -21.46 20.40 13.37
C GLU A 521 -21.08 18.97 12.93
N LYS A 522 -19.79 18.61 12.92
CA LYS A 522 -19.34 17.25 12.65
C LYS A 522 -19.90 16.26 13.68
N GLN A 523 -19.92 16.63 14.94
CA GLN A 523 -20.43 15.79 16.00
C GLN A 523 -21.94 15.57 15.86
N ARG A 524 -22.73 16.63 15.59
CA ARG A 524 -24.17 16.50 15.30
C ARG A 524 -24.43 15.66 14.04
N LEU A 525 -23.59 15.75 13.02
CA LEU A 525 -23.71 14.89 11.83
C LEU A 525 -23.39 13.42 12.15
N ALA A 526 -22.45 13.15 13.06
CA ALA A 526 -22.18 11.79 13.53
C ALA A 526 -23.37 11.23 14.37
N ILE A 527 -24.01 12.08 15.16
CA ILE A 527 -25.25 11.71 15.88
C ILE A 527 -26.36 11.41 14.86
N ALA A 528 -26.52 12.22 13.81
CA ALA A 528 -27.49 11.95 12.72
C ALA A 528 -27.21 10.59 12.05
N ARG A 529 -25.95 10.24 11.77
CA ARG A 529 -25.56 8.91 11.28
C ARG A 529 -26.01 7.79 12.21
N MET A 530 -25.80 7.96 13.50
CA MET A 530 -26.15 6.97 14.51
C MET A 530 -27.67 6.83 14.60
N LEU A 531 -28.44 7.95 14.62
CA LEU A 531 -29.89 7.94 14.59
C LEU A 531 -30.45 7.26 13.34
N LEU A 532 -29.87 7.55 12.16
CA LEU A 532 -30.26 6.93 10.89
C LEU A 532 -30.05 5.41 10.89
N LYS A 533 -29.01 4.92 11.57
CA LYS A 533 -28.72 3.51 11.75
C LYS A 533 -29.73 2.81 12.67
N ASN A 534 -30.26 3.54 13.66
CA ASN A 534 -31.22 3.09 14.68
C ASN A 534 -30.77 1.82 15.45
N PRO A 535 -29.62 1.86 16.14
CA PRO A 535 -29.10 0.73 16.90
C PRO A 535 -29.82 0.55 18.25
N ALA A 536 -29.80 -0.68 18.80
CA ALA A 536 -30.30 -0.98 20.14
C ALA A 536 -29.33 -0.51 21.24
N VAL A 537 -28.03 -0.54 20.96
CA VAL A 537 -26.97 -0.13 21.86
C VAL A 537 -26.25 1.09 21.30
N VAL A 538 -25.99 2.09 22.14
CA VAL A 538 -25.23 3.30 21.80
C VAL A 538 -23.99 3.39 22.68
N VAL A 539 -22.84 3.55 22.05
CA VAL A 539 -21.57 3.83 22.74
C VAL A 539 -21.14 5.25 22.39
N LEU A 540 -21.02 6.11 23.40
CA LEU A 540 -20.61 7.49 23.24
C LEU A 540 -19.25 7.73 23.91
N ASP A 541 -18.30 8.25 23.15
CA ASP A 541 -17.05 8.80 23.68
C ASP A 541 -17.16 10.33 23.63
N GLU A 542 -17.51 10.94 24.79
CA GLU A 542 -17.88 12.34 24.89
C GLU A 542 -16.64 13.22 25.12
N ALA A 543 -16.21 13.95 24.09
CA ALA A 543 -15.28 15.06 24.26
C ALA A 543 -15.81 16.31 23.56
N THR A 544 -16.24 17.25 24.38
CA THR A 544 -16.80 18.52 23.94
C THR A 544 -16.01 19.71 24.49
N SER A 545 -14.74 19.51 24.84
CA SER A 545 -13.87 20.46 25.55
C SER A 545 -13.52 21.74 24.78
N SER A 546 -13.99 21.92 23.52
CA SER A 546 -13.63 23.08 22.68
C SER A 546 -14.82 23.76 21.98
N LEU A 547 -16.06 23.60 22.50
CA LEU A 547 -17.26 24.11 21.84
C LEU A 547 -17.80 25.34 22.55
N ASP A 548 -18.39 26.24 21.76
CA ASP A 548 -19.18 27.38 22.28
C ASP A 548 -20.51 26.92 22.93
N SER A 549 -21.04 27.69 23.85
CA SER A 549 -22.20 27.32 24.66
C SER A 549 -23.46 27.00 23.85
N GLU A 550 -23.65 27.59 22.68
CA GLU A 550 -24.80 27.37 21.81
C GLU A 550 -24.74 26.01 21.12
N ASN A 551 -23.58 25.66 20.56
CA ASN A 551 -23.33 24.35 19.95
C ASN A 551 -23.41 23.24 21.03
N GLU A 552 -22.96 23.51 22.23
CA GLU A 552 -23.05 22.59 23.36
C GLU A 552 -24.51 22.22 23.69
N ALA A 553 -25.38 23.20 23.84
CA ALA A 553 -26.80 22.95 24.13
C ALA A 553 -27.49 22.14 23.02
N ALA A 554 -27.15 22.42 21.76
CA ALA A 554 -27.66 21.68 20.62
C ALA A 554 -27.18 20.21 20.59
N ILE A 555 -25.91 19.96 20.92
CA ILE A 555 -25.36 18.59 21.02
C ILE A 555 -26.01 17.83 22.18
N GLN A 556 -26.18 18.45 23.36
CA GLN A 556 -26.83 17.80 24.50
C GLN A 556 -28.28 17.42 24.20
N ALA A 557 -29.03 18.30 23.52
CA ALA A 557 -30.40 17.99 23.09
C ALA A 557 -30.42 16.85 22.04
N ALA A 558 -29.47 16.82 21.09
CA ALA A 558 -29.33 15.74 20.11
C ALA A 558 -28.98 14.42 20.79
N LEU A 559 -28.07 14.43 21.77
CA LEU A 559 -27.69 13.24 22.53
C LEU A 559 -28.86 12.71 23.37
N ALA A 560 -29.63 13.56 24.03
CA ALA A 560 -30.80 13.13 24.79
C ALA A 560 -31.79 12.38 23.88
N THR A 561 -32.09 12.92 22.70
CA THR A 561 -32.92 12.24 21.69
C THR A 561 -32.28 10.93 21.20
N ALA A 562 -30.96 10.91 21.07
CA ALA A 562 -30.21 9.74 20.57
C ALA A 562 -30.20 8.58 21.56
N LEU A 563 -30.30 8.86 22.87
CA LEU A 563 -30.28 7.87 23.95
C LEU A 563 -31.68 7.36 24.33
N GLU A 564 -32.72 8.06 23.95
CA GLU A 564 -34.10 7.72 24.35
C GLU A 564 -34.50 6.32 23.87
N GLY A 565 -34.88 5.44 24.81
CA GLY A 565 -35.32 4.08 24.56
C GLY A 565 -34.20 3.09 24.12
N ARG A 566 -32.91 3.45 24.25
CA ARG A 566 -31.78 2.64 23.91
C ARG A 566 -30.87 2.34 25.10
N THR A 567 -30.16 1.23 25.04
CA THR A 567 -29.08 0.99 26.01
C THR A 567 -27.87 1.84 25.66
N ALA A 568 -27.36 2.60 26.63
CA ALA A 568 -26.27 3.52 26.37
C ALA A 568 -25.07 3.29 27.29
N VAL A 569 -23.87 3.29 26.71
CA VAL A 569 -22.59 3.32 27.43
C VAL A 569 -21.89 4.63 27.08
N VAL A 570 -21.73 5.51 28.06
CA VAL A 570 -21.21 6.85 27.85
C VAL A 570 -19.91 7.04 28.63
N ILE A 571 -18.82 7.33 27.93
CA ILE A 571 -17.57 7.80 28.57
C ILE A 571 -17.78 9.26 28.90
N ALA A 572 -18.10 9.52 30.16
CA ALA A 572 -18.58 10.83 30.58
C ALA A 572 -17.43 11.74 31.04
N HIS A 573 -17.29 12.87 30.39
CA HIS A 573 -16.40 13.97 30.76
C HIS A 573 -17.18 15.20 31.24
N ARG A 574 -18.50 15.13 31.26
CA ARG A 574 -19.39 16.23 31.70
C ARG A 574 -20.27 15.84 32.85
N LEU A 575 -20.45 16.82 33.75
CA LEU A 575 -21.22 16.67 34.96
C LEU A 575 -22.70 16.32 34.67
N SER A 576 -23.31 16.98 33.67
CA SER A 576 -24.70 16.74 33.26
C SER A 576 -24.95 15.31 32.80
N THR A 577 -24.03 14.73 32.02
CA THR A 577 -24.12 13.36 31.56
C THR A 577 -23.93 12.34 32.70
N ILE A 578 -22.99 12.63 33.61
CA ILE A 578 -22.72 11.77 34.77
C ILE A 578 -23.94 11.76 35.73
N THR A 579 -24.48 12.93 36.03
CA THR A 579 -25.59 13.05 37.00
C THR A 579 -26.93 12.54 36.47
N GLY A 580 -27.10 12.55 35.14
CA GLY A 580 -28.30 12.05 34.46
C GLY A 580 -28.30 10.55 34.15
N ALA A 581 -27.19 9.84 34.37
CA ALA A 581 -27.10 8.42 34.11
C ALA A 581 -27.87 7.55 35.12
N ASP A 582 -28.46 6.45 34.65
CA ASP A 582 -29.17 5.48 35.52
C ASP A 582 -28.22 4.74 36.45
N ALA A 583 -27.00 4.50 35.99
CA ALA A 583 -25.92 3.94 36.79
C ALA A 583 -24.55 4.53 36.35
N ILE A 584 -23.64 4.58 37.31
CA ILE A 584 -22.26 5.02 37.11
C ILE A 584 -21.33 3.87 37.47
N VAL A 585 -20.39 3.59 36.60
CA VAL A 585 -19.31 2.62 36.80
C VAL A 585 -18.01 3.40 36.90
N VAL A 586 -17.38 3.35 38.05
CA VAL A 586 -16.10 4.03 38.31
C VAL A 586 -14.96 3.03 38.05
N ILE A 587 -14.06 3.40 37.15
CA ILE A 587 -12.92 2.57 36.73
C ILE A 587 -11.65 3.27 37.21
N ASP A 588 -10.80 2.52 37.89
CA ASP A 588 -9.46 2.95 38.25
C ASP A 588 -8.46 1.82 38.05
N GLU A 589 -7.29 2.12 37.47
CA GLU A 589 -6.24 1.16 37.15
C GLU A 589 -6.76 -0.12 36.47
N GLY A 590 -7.73 0.01 35.57
CA GLY A 590 -8.32 -1.11 34.84
C GLY A 590 -9.28 -1.99 35.63
N ARG A 591 -9.76 -1.55 36.81
CA ARG A 591 -10.70 -2.27 37.66
C ARG A 591 -11.94 -1.45 37.93
N VAL A 592 -13.09 -2.11 38.11
CA VAL A 592 -14.29 -1.45 38.62
C VAL A 592 -14.15 -1.31 40.13
N VAL A 593 -14.08 -0.06 40.60
CA VAL A 593 -13.89 0.24 42.02
C VAL A 593 -15.21 0.62 42.71
N GLU A 594 -16.13 1.28 41.99
CA GLU A 594 -17.44 1.66 42.52
C GLU A 594 -18.51 1.51 41.43
N THR A 595 -19.72 1.13 41.83
CA THR A 595 -20.92 1.12 40.96
C THR A 595 -22.12 1.59 41.77
N GLY A 596 -22.95 2.43 41.19
CA GLY A 596 -24.16 2.94 41.83
C GLY A 596 -24.74 4.17 41.13
N ARG A 597 -25.75 4.79 41.73
CA ARG A 597 -26.32 6.06 41.27
C ARG A 597 -25.51 7.24 41.77
N HIS A 598 -25.63 8.38 41.12
CA HIS A 598 -24.94 9.63 41.50
C HIS A 598 -25.01 9.95 43.00
N HIS A 599 -26.22 9.97 43.55
CA HIS A 599 -26.43 10.35 44.99
C HIS A 599 -25.87 9.28 45.95
N GLU A 600 -25.88 7.99 45.57
CA GLU A 600 -25.33 6.90 46.37
C GLU A 600 -23.80 6.97 46.43
N LEU A 601 -23.17 7.20 45.30
CA LEU A 601 -21.71 7.27 45.20
C LEU A 601 -21.15 8.52 45.89
N LEU A 602 -21.87 9.67 45.81
CA LEU A 602 -21.50 10.87 46.57
C LEU A 602 -21.56 10.62 48.07
N ALA A 603 -22.62 9.93 48.54
CA ALA A 603 -22.79 9.64 49.97
C ALA A 603 -21.71 8.66 50.49
N ARG A 604 -21.17 7.78 49.66
CA ARG A 604 -20.07 6.86 50.01
C ARG A 604 -18.73 7.59 50.24
N GLY A 605 -18.51 8.75 49.61
CA GLY A 605 -17.30 9.57 49.81
C GLY A 605 -16.02 8.92 49.19
N GLY A 606 -16.17 7.99 48.24
CA GLY A 606 -15.06 7.31 47.58
C GLY A 606 -14.49 8.10 46.40
N LEU A 607 -13.79 7.38 45.47
CA LEU A 607 -13.13 7.96 44.30
C LEU A 607 -14.09 8.80 43.44
N TYR A 608 -15.34 8.33 43.26
CA TYR A 608 -16.36 9.11 42.55
C TYR A 608 -16.57 10.51 43.18
N SER A 609 -16.67 10.59 44.49
CA SER A 609 -16.86 11.86 45.20
C SER A 609 -15.66 12.82 44.99
N GLU A 610 -14.44 12.28 44.92
CA GLU A 610 -13.24 13.08 44.68
C GLU A 610 -13.24 13.62 43.23
N LEU A 611 -13.48 12.75 42.24
CA LEU A 611 -13.57 13.13 40.82
C LEU A 611 -14.70 14.15 40.60
N TYR A 612 -15.85 13.96 41.22
CA TYR A 612 -16.97 14.89 41.12
C TYR A 612 -16.60 16.29 41.68
N ARG A 613 -15.92 16.36 42.84
CA ARG A 613 -15.47 17.64 43.41
C ARG A 613 -14.49 18.36 42.51
N THR A 614 -13.57 17.61 41.88
CA THR A 614 -12.62 18.17 40.93
C THR A 614 -13.35 18.75 39.71
N LEU A 615 -14.32 18.03 39.15
CA LEU A 615 -15.13 18.48 38.01
C LEU A 615 -15.99 19.71 38.33
N VAL A 616 -16.49 19.83 39.58
CA VAL A 616 -17.26 21.01 40.02
C VAL A 616 -16.36 22.22 40.27
N ALA A 617 -15.13 21.99 40.75
CA ALA A 617 -14.17 23.07 41.06
C ALA A 617 -13.47 23.58 39.79
N GLU A 618 -13.21 22.72 38.82
CA GLU A 618 -12.56 23.02 37.53
C GLU A 618 -13.34 22.30 36.42
N PRO A 619 -14.36 22.93 35.81
CA PRO A 619 -15.19 22.28 34.79
C PRO A 619 -14.45 21.76 33.55
N ASP A 620 -13.22 22.21 33.34
CA ASP A 620 -12.37 21.87 32.17
C ASP A 620 -11.17 20.92 32.50
N ALA A 621 -11.14 20.31 33.69
CA ALA A 621 -9.94 19.63 34.25
C ALA A 621 -9.82 18.11 33.98
N LEU A 622 -10.67 17.50 33.13
CA LEU A 622 -10.59 16.06 32.81
C LEU A 622 -10.33 15.75 31.33
#